data_d75254660fc9f9c8f2837295d08fe9e1
#
_entry.id   d75254660fc9f9c8f2837295d08fe9e1
#
_cell.length_a   1.000
_cell.length_b   1.000
_cell.length_c   1.000
_cell.angle_alpha   90.00
_cell.angle_beta   90.00
_cell.angle_gamma   90.00
#
_symmetry.space_group_name_H-M   'P 1'
#
loop_
_entity.id
_entity.type
_entity.pdbx_description
1 polymer ?
#
loop_
_entity_poly.entity_id
_entity_poly.type
_entity_poly.pdbx_seq_one_letter_code
_entity_poly.pdbx_strand_id
1 'polypeptide(L)'
;MTFKKLIGICLVILLSLSLLAGCNKEQEKIPAANEENVELLISAAASLTDVLNEIKEIYKEIEPHTTLTYSFGSSGALQTQIEEGAPVDIFMSAAQKQMDTLTEKGLILDETNKTLLVNKIVLITPANSNLSLSSFEDLIKDEVEKIAIGDPGNVPVGQYSEEIFENLNIKDKVSPKTVLGNDVRAVLTWVENGEVDCGIVYATDAYTSDKIKIITEAPAGSHKEVNYPVAVVKTSKNDEAAKKFIDFLSTDKAIALFEKYGFYMK
;
A
#
# COMPACT_ATOMS: atom_id res chain seq x y z
N MET A 1 -6.10 -72.21 -58.79
CA MET A 1 -6.75 -71.02 -58.11
C MET A 1 -6.86 -69.94 -59.14
N THR A 2 -8.06 -69.60 -59.55
CA THR A 2 -8.29 -68.75 -60.69
C THR A 2 -8.06 -67.27 -60.32
N PHE A 3 -7.45 -66.51 -61.26
CA PHE A 3 -7.08 -65.09 -61.09
C PHE A 3 -8.17 -64.19 -60.51
N LYS A 4 -9.43 -64.53 -60.68
CA LYS A 4 -10.61 -63.86 -60.08
C LYS A 4 -10.73 -64.02 -58.56
N LYS A 5 -10.19 -65.06 -57.94
CA LYS A 5 -10.19 -65.26 -56.47
C LYS A 5 -9.07 -64.43 -55.81
N LEU A 6 -7.96 -64.19 -56.53
CA LEU A 6 -6.86 -63.37 -56.02
C LEU A 6 -7.25 -61.89 -55.95
N ILE A 7 -8.01 -61.38 -56.93
CA ILE A 7 -8.48 -59.97 -56.94
C ILE A 7 -9.50 -59.73 -55.81
N GLY A 8 -10.36 -60.72 -55.52
CA GLY A 8 -11.32 -60.60 -54.43
C GLY A 8 -10.66 -60.48 -53.04
N ILE A 9 -9.57 -61.24 -52.80
CA ILE A 9 -8.83 -61.23 -51.56
C ILE A 9 -8.05 -59.91 -51.37
N CYS A 10 -7.45 -59.37 -52.43
CA CYS A 10 -6.77 -58.06 -52.39
C CYS A 10 -7.74 -56.88 -52.11
N LEU A 11 -8.97 -56.95 -52.63
CA LEU A 11 -9.98 -55.88 -52.41
C LEU A 11 -10.50 -55.88 -50.99
N VAL A 12 -10.64 -57.04 -50.31
CA VAL A 12 -11.08 -57.16 -48.93
C VAL A 12 -9.99 -56.73 -47.98
N ILE A 13 -8.71 -56.95 -48.29
CA ILE A 13 -7.56 -56.48 -47.49
C ILE A 13 -7.39 -54.99 -47.59
N LEU A 14 -7.63 -54.35 -48.76
CA LEU A 14 -7.58 -52.89 -48.89
C LEU A 14 -8.76 -52.20 -48.15
N LEU A 15 -9.93 -52.84 -48.04
CA LEU A 15 -11.07 -52.26 -47.28
C LEU A 15 -10.93 -52.38 -45.78
N SER A 16 -10.16 -53.36 -45.29
CA SER A 16 -9.92 -53.54 -43.85
C SER A 16 -8.80 -52.66 -43.27
N LEU A 17 -7.91 -52.09 -44.12
CA LEU A 17 -6.87 -51.17 -43.70
C LEU A 17 -7.34 -49.71 -43.59
N SER A 18 -8.52 -49.37 -44.17
CA SER A 18 -9.09 -48.02 -44.09
C SER A 18 -9.91 -47.76 -42.85
N LEU A 19 -10.10 -48.74 -41.97
CA LEU A 19 -10.87 -48.57 -40.72
C LEU A 19 -10.01 -48.34 -39.46
N LEU A 20 -8.69 -48.32 -39.58
CA LEU A 20 -7.75 -48.07 -38.46
C LEU A 20 -7.14 -46.65 -38.47
N ALA A 21 -7.54 -45.80 -39.40
CA ALA A 21 -7.03 -44.42 -39.52
C ALA A 21 -8.04 -43.37 -39.05
N GLY A 22 -8.76 -43.63 -38.01
CA GLY A 22 -9.81 -42.74 -37.55
C GLY A 22 -9.99 -42.72 -36.04
N CYS A 23 -9.04 -42.17 -35.28
CA CYS A 23 -9.24 -41.54 -33.96
C CYS A 23 -7.89 -40.98 -33.47
N ASN A 24 -7.26 -40.15 -34.25
CA ASN A 24 -6.37 -39.15 -33.66
C ASN A 24 -7.30 -37.99 -33.23
N LYS A 25 -7.85 -38.03 -32.00
CA LYS A 25 -8.33 -36.84 -31.37
C LYS A 25 -7.11 -35.95 -31.23
N GLU A 26 -6.92 -35.05 -32.19
CA GLU A 26 -6.23 -33.79 -31.88
C GLU A 26 -6.92 -33.26 -30.60
N GLN A 27 -6.24 -33.39 -29.48
CA GLN A 27 -6.50 -32.51 -28.37
C GLN A 27 -6.26 -31.11 -28.95
N GLU A 28 -7.35 -30.40 -29.24
CA GLU A 28 -7.29 -28.95 -29.33
C GLU A 28 -6.54 -28.51 -28.07
N LYS A 29 -5.27 -28.17 -28.25
CA LYS A 29 -4.57 -27.34 -27.29
C LYS A 29 -5.41 -26.06 -27.26
N ILE A 30 -6.23 -25.92 -26.20
CA ILE A 30 -6.78 -24.63 -25.81
C ILE A 30 -5.55 -23.71 -25.87
N PRO A 31 -5.51 -22.66 -26.71
CA PRO A 31 -4.42 -21.70 -26.68
C PRO A 31 -4.35 -21.26 -25.22
N ALA A 32 -3.19 -21.43 -24.59
CA ALA A 32 -2.93 -20.76 -23.33
C ALA A 32 -3.32 -19.30 -23.57
N ALA A 33 -4.31 -18.81 -22.86
CA ALA A 33 -4.67 -17.39 -22.94
C ALA A 33 -3.34 -16.65 -22.83
N ASN A 34 -3.02 -15.82 -23.84
CA ASN A 34 -1.90 -14.90 -23.73
C ASN A 34 -2.25 -14.04 -22.53
N GLU A 35 -1.72 -14.38 -21.35
CA GLU A 35 -1.86 -13.52 -20.19
C GLU A 35 -1.09 -12.25 -20.52
N GLU A 36 -1.84 -11.20 -20.85
CA GLU A 36 -1.25 -9.90 -21.15
C GLU A 36 -0.53 -9.40 -19.89
N ASN A 37 0.69 -8.86 -20.06
CA ASN A 37 1.39 -8.24 -18.97
C ASN A 37 0.63 -6.96 -18.55
N VAL A 38 0.30 -6.87 -17.28
CA VAL A 38 -0.38 -5.73 -16.67
C VAL A 38 0.60 -4.97 -15.81
N GLU A 39 0.64 -3.64 -15.92
CA GLU A 39 1.30 -2.76 -14.98
C GLU A 39 0.25 -2.05 -14.13
N LEU A 40 0.33 -2.21 -12.80
CA LEU A 40 -0.50 -1.49 -11.83
C LEU A 40 0.28 -0.31 -11.26
N LEU A 41 -0.25 0.89 -11.45
CA LEU A 41 0.27 2.13 -10.88
C LEU A 41 -0.42 2.41 -9.54
N ILE A 42 0.33 2.35 -8.46
CA ILE A 42 -0.19 2.42 -7.10
C ILE A 42 0.34 3.67 -6.40
N SER A 43 -0.54 4.60 -6.08
CA SER A 43 -0.24 5.75 -5.23
C SER A 43 -0.44 5.37 -3.76
N ALA A 44 0.62 5.36 -2.96
CA ALA A 44 0.58 4.90 -1.58
C ALA A 44 1.25 5.88 -0.61
N ALA A 45 0.69 5.99 0.59
CA ALA A 45 1.27 6.79 1.66
C ALA A 45 2.74 6.38 1.93
N ALA A 46 3.62 7.36 2.16
CA ALA A 46 5.06 7.16 2.36
C ALA A 46 5.38 6.15 3.49
N SER A 47 4.55 6.07 4.53
CA SER A 47 4.68 5.09 5.62
C SER A 47 4.52 3.63 5.18
N LEU A 48 3.97 3.37 3.99
CA LEU A 48 3.81 2.02 3.42
C LEU A 48 5.03 1.57 2.58
N THR A 49 6.05 2.41 2.41
CA THR A 49 7.16 2.18 1.48
C THR A 49 7.83 0.82 1.69
N ASP A 50 8.23 0.50 2.93
CA ASP A 50 9.03 -0.70 3.19
C ASP A 50 8.21 -1.98 3.02
N VAL A 51 7.00 -2.01 3.59
CA VAL A 51 6.12 -3.19 3.52
C VAL A 51 5.63 -3.44 2.09
N LEU A 52 5.29 -2.41 1.32
CA LEU A 52 4.84 -2.59 -0.06
C LEU A 52 5.96 -3.03 -1.00
N ASN A 53 7.20 -2.60 -0.77
CA ASN A 53 8.34 -3.11 -1.52
C ASN A 53 8.57 -4.61 -1.26
N GLU A 54 8.41 -5.09 -0.03
CA GLU A 54 8.49 -6.54 0.26
C GLU A 54 7.27 -7.29 -0.33
N ILE A 55 6.08 -6.71 -0.24
CA ILE A 55 4.86 -7.24 -0.89
C ILE A 55 5.04 -7.39 -2.39
N LYS A 56 5.67 -6.44 -3.06
CA LYS A 56 5.95 -6.47 -4.50
C LYS A 56 6.69 -7.75 -4.91
N GLU A 57 7.73 -8.11 -4.17
CA GLU A 57 8.53 -9.30 -4.49
C GLU A 57 7.70 -10.59 -4.33
N ILE A 58 6.87 -10.65 -3.29
CA ILE A 58 6.00 -11.80 -3.04
C ILE A 58 4.86 -11.88 -4.07
N TYR A 59 4.25 -10.75 -4.42
CA TYR A 59 3.16 -10.71 -5.40
C TYR A 59 3.62 -11.12 -6.79
N LYS A 60 4.85 -10.77 -7.18
CA LYS A 60 5.47 -11.17 -8.43
C LYS A 60 5.59 -12.70 -8.59
N GLU A 61 5.79 -13.43 -7.48
CA GLU A 61 5.81 -14.91 -7.51
C GLU A 61 4.41 -15.50 -7.73
N ILE A 62 3.36 -14.80 -7.28
CA ILE A 62 1.96 -15.24 -7.35
C ILE A 62 1.34 -14.85 -8.68
N GLU A 63 1.62 -13.63 -9.15
CA GLU A 63 1.10 -13.02 -10.37
C GLU A 63 2.26 -12.54 -11.26
N PRO A 64 2.98 -13.46 -11.93
CA PRO A 64 4.19 -13.13 -12.67
C PRO A 64 3.97 -12.21 -13.87
N HIS A 65 2.72 -12.08 -14.35
CA HIS A 65 2.32 -11.18 -15.43
C HIS A 65 1.85 -9.80 -14.94
N THR A 66 1.83 -9.56 -13.61
CA THR A 66 1.47 -8.26 -13.04
C THR A 66 2.68 -7.57 -12.43
N THR A 67 3.01 -6.39 -12.94
CA THR A 67 4.08 -5.53 -12.41
C THR A 67 3.47 -4.46 -11.52
N LEU A 68 3.97 -4.32 -10.27
CA LEU A 68 3.56 -3.25 -9.37
C LEU A 68 4.54 -2.10 -9.45
N THR A 69 4.04 -0.90 -9.77
CA THR A 69 4.82 0.35 -9.79
C THR A 69 4.24 1.31 -8.74
N TYR A 70 5.07 1.72 -7.78
CA TYR A 70 4.64 2.57 -6.67
C TYR A 70 5.06 4.03 -6.85
N SER A 71 4.15 4.94 -6.49
CA SER A 71 4.42 6.34 -6.20
C SER A 71 4.16 6.59 -4.72
N PHE A 72 5.22 6.85 -3.96
CA PHE A 72 5.12 7.12 -2.52
C PHE A 72 5.14 8.63 -2.24
N GLY A 73 4.29 9.06 -1.31
CA GLY A 73 4.22 10.48 -0.90
C GLY A 73 3.22 10.72 0.21
N SER A 74 2.97 11.97 0.55
CA SER A 74 1.87 12.29 1.46
C SER A 74 0.53 11.98 0.82
N SER A 75 -0.41 11.45 1.61
CA SER A 75 -1.72 11.06 1.08
C SER A 75 -2.49 12.24 0.47
N GLY A 76 -2.31 13.45 0.99
CA GLY A 76 -2.95 14.64 0.43
C GLY A 76 -2.36 15.05 -0.93
N ALA A 77 -1.02 14.98 -1.11
CA ALA A 77 -0.40 15.25 -2.40
C ALA A 77 -0.83 14.22 -3.45
N LEU A 78 -0.88 12.92 -3.07
CA LEU A 78 -1.33 11.84 -3.96
C LEU A 78 -2.82 11.98 -4.32
N GLN A 79 -3.67 12.36 -3.35
CA GLN A 79 -5.07 12.71 -3.59
C GLN A 79 -5.19 13.82 -4.66
N THR A 80 -4.44 14.91 -4.50
CA THR A 80 -4.45 16.03 -5.47
C THR A 80 -4.04 15.56 -6.87
N GLN A 81 -3.00 14.72 -6.98
CA GLN A 81 -2.59 14.16 -8.27
C GLN A 81 -3.71 13.32 -8.94
N ILE A 82 -4.44 12.53 -8.15
CA ILE A 82 -5.59 11.76 -8.66
C ILE A 82 -6.71 12.70 -9.12
N GLU A 83 -6.99 13.76 -8.38
CA GLU A 83 -7.97 14.79 -8.76
C GLU A 83 -7.59 15.53 -10.04
N GLU A 84 -6.28 15.72 -10.27
CA GLU A 84 -5.74 16.31 -11.51
C GLU A 84 -5.64 15.31 -12.67
N GLY A 85 -6.06 14.06 -12.46
CA GLY A 85 -6.13 13.04 -13.51
C GLY A 85 -4.85 12.24 -13.71
N ALA A 86 -4.00 12.11 -12.70
CA ALA A 86 -2.85 11.20 -12.76
C ALA A 86 -3.31 9.77 -13.08
N PRO A 87 -2.57 9.03 -13.93
CA PRO A 87 -2.89 7.65 -14.27
C PRO A 87 -2.54 6.72 -13.10
N VAL A 88 -3.48 6.53 -12.18
CA VAL A 88 -3.32 5.70 -10.98
C VAL A 88 -4.39 4.62 -11.01
N ASP A 89 -4.00 3.37 -10.71
CA ASP A 89 -4.94 2.24 -10.61
C ASP A 89 -5.44 2.06 -9.17
N ILE A 90 -4.57 2.22 -8.17
CA ILE A 90 -4.89 1.99 -6.75
C ILE A 90 -4.40 3.16 -5.91
N PHE A 91 -5.22 3.60 -4.98
CA PHE A 91 -4.85 4.58 -3.95
C PHE A 91 -4.87 3.94 -2.56
N MET A 92 -3.78 4.14 -1.80
CA MET A 92 -3.63 3.69 -0.40
C MET A 92 -3.27 4.89 0.48
N SER A 93 -4.21 5.32 1.30
CA SER A 93 -4.05 6.50 2.15
C SER A 93 -3.67 6.15 3.59
N ALA A 94 -2.99 7.06 4.29
CA ALA A 94 -2.72 6.98 5.73
C ALA A 94 -3.78 7.70 6.59
N ALA A 95 -4.87 8.13 5.98
CA ALA A 95 -6.04 8.65 6.69
C ALA A 95 -7.32 8.50 5.86
N GLN A 96 -8.43 8.36 6.56
CA GLN A 96 -9.75 8.21 5.96
C GLN A 96 -10.17 9.48 5.19
N LYS A 97 -9.81 10.67 5.66
CA LYS A 97 -10.20 11.97 5.08
C LYS A 97 -9.89 12.07 3.59
N GLN A 98 -8.71 11.65 3.14
CA GLN A 98 -8.30 11.73 1.74
C GLN A 98 -9.10 10.76 0.87
N MET A 99 -9.39 9.58 1.38
CA MET A 99 -10.22 8.60 0.69
C MET A 99 -11.67 9.09 0.58
N ASP A 100 -12.22 9.64 1.65
CA ASP A 100 -13.58 10.21 1.66
C ASP A 100 -13.71 11.34 0.61
N THR A 101 -12.70 12.21 0.51
CA THR A 101 -12.68 13.27 -0.50
C THR A 101 -12.76 12.73 -1.93
N LEU A 102 -11.99 11.66 -2.24
CA LEU A 102 -12.03 11.02 -3.56
C LEU A 102 -13.35 10.29 -3.79
N THR A 103 -13.93 9.68 -2.75
CA THR A 103 -15.25 9.05 -2.78
C THR A 103 -16.34 10.08 -3.12
N GLU A 104 -16.38 11.20 -2.40
CA GLU A 104 -17.34 12.29 -2.61
C GLU A 104 -17.26 12.89 -4.02
N LYS A 105 -16.04 12.93 -4.59
CA LYS A 105 -15.81 13.36 -5.97
C LYS A 105 -16.09 12.28 -7.01
N GLY A 106 -16.44 11.07 -6.60
CA GLY A 106 -16.70 9.93 -7.49
C GLY A 106 -15.47 9.47 -8.28
N LEU A 107 -14.27 9.59 -7.70
CA LEU A 107 -13.00 9.27 -8.34
C LEU A 107 -12.46 7.87 -8.00
N ILE A 108 -13.16 7.10 -7.16
CA ILE A 108 -12.82 5.71 -6.82
C ILE A 108 -14.00 4.78 -7.13
N LEU A 109 -13.74 3.49 -7.17
CA LEU A 109 -14.75 2.45 -7.22
C LEU A 109 -15.19 2.12 -5.79
N ASP A 110 -16.38 2.59 -5.39
CA ASP A 110 -16.87 2.53 -4.00
C ASP A 110 -16.87 1.11 -3.43
N GLU A 111 -17.18 0.10 -4.26
CA GLU A 111 -17.20 -1.31 -3.87
C GLU A 111 -15.83 -1.86 -3.50
N THR A 112 -14.75 -1.17 -3.86
CA THR A 112 -13.36 -1.56 -3.54
C THR A 112 -12.81 -0.82 -2.32
N ASN A 113 -13.49 0.24 -1.87
CA ASN A 113 -13.06 1.06 -0.74
C ASN A 113 -13.21 0.29 0.57
N LYS A 114 -12.10 -0.03 1.19
CA LYS A 114 -12.07 -0.67 2.51
C LYS A 114 -10.92 -0.15 3.35
N THR A 115 -11.13 -0.06 4.66
CA THR A 115 -10.04 0.14 5.61
C THR A 115 -9.25 -1.18 5.72
N LEU A 116 -7.98 -1.13 5.36
CA LEU A 116 -7.11 -2.31 5.35
C LEU A 116 -6.34 -2.43 6.66
N LEU A 117 -5.72 -1.33 7.12
CA LEU A 117 -4.79 -1.31 8.23
C LEU A 117 -5.11 -0.21 9.24
N VAL A 118 -4.59 -0.39 10.45
CA VAL A 118 -4.60 0.60 11.53
C VAL A 118 -3.17 0.82 12.00
N ASN A 119 -2.86 2.04 12.44
CA ASN A 119 -1.54 2.42 12.94
C ASN A 119 -1.67 3.23 14.24
N LYS A 120 -0.53 3.62 14.81
CA LYS A 120 -0.43 4.45 16.01
C LYS A 120 0.44 5.66 15.75
N ILE A 121 0.22 6.73 16.49
CA ILE A 121 1.05 7.94 16.48
C ILE A 121 2.01 7.89 17.65
N VAL A 122 3.28 8.18 17.40
CA VAL A 122 4.33 8.19 18.42
C VAL A 122 5.15 9.48 18.38
N LEU A 123 5.57 9.92 19.57
CA LEU A 123 6.59 10.94 19.74
C LEU A 123 7.97 10.28 19.74
N ILE A 124 8.87 10.77 18.91
CA ILE A 124 10.24 10.27 18.78
C ILE A 124 11.27 11.37 19.02
N THR A 125 12.47 10.95 19.45
CA THR A 125 13.67 11.82 19.54
C THR A 125 14.85 11.10 18.90
N PRO A 126 15.95 11.82 18.56
CA PRO A 126 17.21 11.18 18.24
C PRO A 126 17.64 10.19 19.34
N ALA A 127 18.23 9.06 18.97
CA ALA A 127 18.63 8.02 19.94
C ALA A 127 19.59 8.53 21.01
N ASN A 128 20.44 9.49 20.66
CA ASN A 128 21.44 10.14 21.55
C ASN A 128 20.91 11.42 22.22
N SER A 129 19.62 11.74 22.09
CA SER A 129 19.03 12.93 22.73
C SER A 129 19.08 12.83 24.27
N ASN A 130 19.47 13.94 24.90
CA ASN A 130 19.47 14.10 26.36
C ASN A 130 18.20 14.79 26.88
N LEU A 131 17.23 15.10 26.02
CA LEU A 131 15.97 15.71 26.42
C LEU A 131 15.19 14.77 27.33
N SER A 132 14.67 15.33 28.42
CA SER A 132 13.83 14.60 29.39
C SER A 132 12.36 14.70 29.02
N LEU A 133 11.97 13.98 27.94
CA LEU A 133 10.59 13.88 27.49
C LEU A 133 9.97 12.56 27.93
N SER A 134 8.71 12.59 28.33
CA SER A 134 7.93 11.43 28.75
C SER A 134 6.50 11.42 28.17
N SER A 135 6.03 12.57 27.70
CA SER A 135 4.68 12.73 27.15
C SER A 135 4.63 13.81 26.07
N PHE A 136 3.51 13.93 25.36
CA PHE A 136 3.29 15.01 24.38
C PHE A 136 3.16 16.39 25.06
N GLU A 137 2.69 16.46 26.30
CA GLU A 137 2.62 17.71 27.07
C GLU A 137 4.01 18.29 27.34
N ASP A 138 5.06 17.45 27.38
CA ASP A 138 6.45 17.91 27.56
C ASP A 138 6.96 18.75 26.38
N LEU A 139 6.30 18.73 25.24
CA LEU A 139 6.64 19.54 24.05
C LEU A 139 6.58 21.05 24.32
N ILE A 140 5.86 21.49 25.37
CA ILE A 140 5.81 22.89 25.76
C ILE A 140 7.06 23.39 26.48
N LYS A 141 7.94 22.49 26.96
CA LYS A 141 9.17 22.84 27.70
C LYS A 141 10.08 23.72 26.86
N ASP A 142 10.78 24.66 27.50
CA ASP A 142 11.66 25.61 26.81
C ASP A 142 12.86 24.91 26.14
N GLU A 143 13.29 23.76 26.67
CA GLU A 143 14.37 22.94 26.11
C GLU A 143 14.01 22.26 24.78
N VAL A 144 12.72 22.23 24.41
CA VAL A 144 12.25 21.77 23.09
C VAL A 144 12.11 23.00 22.20
N GLU A 145 12.98 23.13 21.21
CA GLU A 145 13.01 24.28 20.30
C GLU A 145 12.39 23.95 18.92
N LYS A 146 12.62 22.73 18.41
CA LYS A 146 12.16 22.29 17.10
C LYS A 146 11.45 20.95 17.16
N ILE A 147 10.22 20.94 16.69
CA ILE A 147 9.35 19.75 16.63
C ILE A 147 8.99 19.46 15.18
N ALA A 148 9.48 18.36 14.61
CA ALA A 148 9.10 17.97 13.26
C ALA A 148 7.73 17.30 13.25
N ILE A 149 6.83 17.81 12.39
CA ILE A 149 5.54 17.18 12.09
C ILE A 149 5.33 17.17 10.58
N GLY A 150 4.45 16.32 10.06
CA GLY A 150 4.00 16.45 8.69
C GLY A 150 3.25 17.77 8.48
N ASP A 151 3.30 18.36 7.28
CA ASP A 151 2.49 19.54 6.96
C ASP A 151 0.99 19.20 7.10
N PRO A 152 0.23 19.79 8.04
CA PRO A 152 -1.18 19.47 8.25
C PRO A 152 -2.07 19.74 7.02
N GLY A 153 -1.61 20.57 6.09
CA GLY A 153 -2.32 20.83 4.84
C GLY A 153 -2.46 19.57 3.97
N ASN A 154 -1.42 18.73 3.93
CA ASN A 154 -1.34 17.61 2.98
C ASN A 154 -0.94 16.25 3.62
N VAL A 155 -0.33 16.26 4.80
CA VAL A 155 0.26 15.08 5.42
C VAL A 155 -0.62 14.57 6.56
N PRO A 156 -1.20 13.36 6.47
CA PRO A 156 -2.10 12.85 7.50
C PRO A 156 -1.51 12.84 8.91
N VAL A 157 -0.24 12.43 9.11
CA VAL A 157 0.37 12.44 10.46
C VAL A 157 0.47 13.86 11.03
N GLY A 158 0.59 14.89 10.19
CA GLY A 158 0.50 16.29 10.62
C GLY A 158 -0.91 16.67 11.04
N GLN A 159 -1.94 16.19 10.35
CA GLN A 159 -3.35 16.41 10.74
C GLN A 159 -3.64 15.76 12.09
N TYR A 160 -3.17 14.53 12.33
CA TYR A 160 -3.27 13.89 13.64
C TYR A 160 -2.46 14.61 14.72
N SER A 161 -1.27 15.16 14.37
CA SER A 161 -0.48 15.97 15.31
C SER A 161 -1.23 17.21 15.78
N GLU A 162 -1.91 17.90 14.87
CA GLU A 162 -2.77 19.05 15.21
C GLU A 162 -3.94 18.63 16.12
N GLU A 163 -4.62 17.51 15.83
CA GLU A 163 -5.68 16.98 16.70
C GLU A 163 -5.15 16.70 18.11
N ILE A 164 -3.96 16.09 18.23
CA ILE A 164 -3.30 15.82 19.52
C ILE A 164 -3.02 17.12 20.26
N PHE A 165 -2.43 18.12 19.59
CA PHE A 165 -2.10 19.41 20.22
C PHE A 165 -3.35 20.16 20.68
N GLU A 166 -4.43 20.13 19.91
CA GLU A 166 -5.72 20.73 20.27
C GLU A 166 -6.33 20.03 21.48
N ASN A 167 -6.42 18.70 21.47
CA ASN A 167 -7.05 17.94 22.56
C ASN A 167 -6.25 17.99 23.87
N LEU A 168 -4.92 18.15 23.79
CA LEU A 168 -4.06 18.35 24.98
C LEU A 168 -3.96 19.83 25.41
N ASN A 169 -4.57 20.77 24.67
CA ASN A 169 -4.51 22.20 24.92
C ASN A 169 -3.07 22.77 24.93
N ILE A 170 -2.19 22.24 24.09
CA ILE A 170 -0.79 22.68 23.97
C ILE A 170 -0.50 23.42 22.66
N LYS A 171 -1.45 23.46 21.71
CA LYS A 171 -1.28 23.96 20.34
C LYS A 171 -0.59 25.31 20.27
N ASP A 172 -1.07 26.32 21.03
CA ASP A 172 -0.54 27.68 20.97
C ASP A 172 0.94 27.76 21.37
N LYS A 173 1.40 26.87 22.26
CA LYS A 173 2.79 26.81 22.73
C LYS A 173 3.69 25.99 21.82
N VAL A 174 3.14 24.99 21.14
CA VAL A 174 3.88 24.05 20.30
C VAL A 174 4.01 24.54 18.86
N SER A 175 2.95 25.16 18.30
CA SER A 175 2.93 25.63 16.90
C SER A 175 4.12 26.52 16.50
N PRO A 176 4.59 27.46 17.34
CA PRO A 176 5.76 28.28 16.98
C PRO A 176 7.07 27.47 16.85
N LYS A 177 7.11 26.25 17.39
CA LYS A 177 8.27 25.35 17.37
C LYS A 177 8.21 24.31 16.25
N THR A 178 7.09 24.22 15.50
CA THR A 178 6.90 23.17 14.49
C THR A 178 7.70 23.43 13.22
N VAL A 179 8.29 22.37 12.69
CA VAL A 179 8.93 22.29 11.38
C VAL A 179 8.14 21.30 10.53
N LEU A 180 7.69 21.74 9.35
CA LEU A 180 6.73 21.02 8.53
C LEU A 180 7.41 20.18 7.45
N GLY A 181 7.25 18.88 7.51
CA GLY A 181 7.73 17.92 6.51
C GLY A 181 6.70 17.64 5.42
N ASN A 182 7.17 17.43 4.21
CA ASN A 182 6.32 17.14 3.05
C ASN A 182 5.67 15.75 3.12
N ASP A 183 6.20 14.85 3.93
CA ASP A 183 5.66 13.54 4.27
C ASP A 183 6.26 13.04 5.60
N VAL A 184 5.81 11.86 6.09
CA VAL A 184 6.28 11.31 7.36
C VAL A 184 7.74 10.88 7.32
N ARG A 185 8.27 10.48 6.17
CA ARG A 185 9.67 10.03 6.02
C ARG A 185 10.64 11.21 6.12
N ALA A 186 10.25 12.39 5.64
CA ALA A 186 11.01 13.61 5.86
C ALA A 186 11.11 13.93 7.36
N VAL A 187 9.99 13.82 8.10
CA VAL A 187 9.97 14.00 9.57
C VAL A 187 10.93 13.02 10.26
N LEU A 188 10.83 11.73 9.95
CA LEU A 188 11.71 10.70 10.51
C LEU A 188 13.19 11.02 10.24
N THR A 189 13.52 11.36 8.99
CA THR A 189 14.90 11.68 8.56
C THR A 189 15.50 12.85 9.33
N TRP A 190 14.73 13.93 9.56
CA TRP A 190 15.22 15.07 10.35
C TRP A 190 15.51 14.71 11.79
N VAL A 191 14.69 13.84 12.41
CA VAL A 191 14.96 13.32 13.76
C VAL A 191 16.18 12.42 13.77
N GLU A 192 16.32 11.51 12.81
CA GLU A 192 17.50 10.62 12.68
C GLU A 192 18.81 11.38 12.58
N ASN A 193 18.79 12.52 11.87
CA ASN A 193 19.95 13.36 11.64
C ASN A 193 20.21 14.34 12.80
N GLY A 194 19.29 14.47 13.77
CA GLY A 194 19.41 15.46 14.86
C GLY A 194 19.21 16.90 14.38
N GLU A 195 18.49 17.12 13.27
CA GLU A 195 18.17 18.45 12.73
C GLU A 195 17.06 19.15 13.53
N VAL A 196 16.29 18.33 14.28
CA VAL A 196 15.21 18.73 15.18
C VAL A 196 15.34 17.99 16.51
N ASP A 197 14.71 18.51 17.55
CA ASP A 197 14.77 17.94 18.91
C ASP A 197 13.91 16.68 19.05
N CYS A 198 12.76 16.67 18.39
CA CYS A 198 11.81 15.56 18.40
C CYS A 198 10.91 15.63 17.15
N GLY A 199 10.13 14.57 16.95
CA GLY A 199 9.17 14.51 15.85
C GLY A 199 8.00 13.61 16.16
N ILE A 200 6.93 13.75 15.36
CA ILE A 200 5.72 12.94 15.47
C ILE A 200 5.57 12.15 14.18
N VAL A 201 5.57 10.81 14.30
CA VAL A 201 5.51 9.87 13.18
C VAL A 201 4.54 8.74 13.50
N TYR A 202 4.32 7.84 12.56
CA TYR A 202 3.65 6.57 12.86
C TYR A 202 4.61 5.59 13.56
N ALA A 203 4.08 4.73 14.40
CA ALA A 203 4.87 3.69 15.08
C ALA A 203 5.61 2.80 14.07
N THR A 204 4.98 2.48 12.94
CA THR A 204 5.59 1.69 11.87
C THR A 204 6.81 2.36 11.25
N ASP A 205 6.80 3.68 11.07
CA ASP A 205 7.98 4.42 10.60
C ASP A 205 9.10 4.40 11.65
N ALA A 206 8.75 4.59 12.93
CA ALA A 206 9.72 4.56 14.02
C ALA A 206 10.42 3.19 14.15
N TYR A 207 9.72 2.08 13.89
CA TYR A 207 10.30 0.73 13.95
C TYR A 207 11.33 0.45 12.84
N THR A 208 11.40 1.27 11.79
CA THR A 208 12.37 1.08 10.70
C THR A 208 13.75 1.67 11.00
N SER A 209 13.93 2.37 12.14
CA SER A 209 15.15 3.11 12.44
C SER A 209 15.71 2.79 13.83
N ASP A 210 16.99 2.55 13.91
CA ASP A 210 17.77 2.43 15.15
C ASP A 210 18.40 3.76 15.62
N LYS A 211 18.26 4.83 14.80
CA LYS A 211 18.81 6.17 15.10
C LYS A 211 17.87 7.03 15.95
N ILE A 212 16.70 6.54 16.26
CA ILE A 212 15.70 7.25 17.07
C ILE A 212 15.31 6.41 18.30
N LYS A 213 14.66 7.04 19.25
CA LYS A 213 13.94 6.36 20.32
C LYS A 213 12.50 6.84 20.38
N ILE A 214 11.58 5.90 20.57
CA ILE A 214 10.17 6.22 20.85
C ILE A 214 10.08 6.64 22.30
N ILE A 215 9.48 7.80 22.53
CA ILE A 215 9.21 8.34 23.87
C ILE A 215 7.88 7.80 24.40
N THR A 216 6.82 7.96 23.62
CA THR A 216 5.47 7.54 24.02
C THR A 216 4.56 7.45 22.79
N GLU A 217 3.46 6.67 22.92
CA GLU A 217 2.32 6.73 22.01
C GLU A 217 1.44 7.94 22.36
N ALA A 218 0.70 8.44 21.37
CA ALA A 218 -0.29 9.48 21.56
C ALA A 218 -1.37 9.00 22.56
N PRO A 219 -1.82 9.87 23.48
CA PRO A 219 -2.85 9.50 24.45
C PRO A 219 -4.13 9.04 23.76
N ALA A 220 -4.78 8.03 24.32
CA ALA A 220 -6.05 7.53 23.78
C ALA A 220 -7.10 8.66 23.72
N GLY A 221 -7.78 8.79 22.59
CA GLY A 221 -8.79 9.82 22.36
C GLY A 221 -8.23 11.21 22.04
N SER A 222 -6.90 11.39 21.96
CA SER A 222 -6.29 12.66 21.55
C SER A 222 -6.35 12.92 20.05
N HIS A 223 -6.63 11.91 19.24
CA HIS A 223 -6.80 11.99 17.80
C HIS A 223 -7.78 10.92 17.32
N LYS A 224 -8.25 11.03 16.08
CA LYS A 224 -9.05 10.00 15.42
C LYS A 224 -8.23 8.75 15.16
N GLU A 225 -8.91 7.61 15.00
CA GLU A 225 -8.23 6.35 14.64
C GLU A 225 -7.44 6.50 13.32
N VAL A 226 -6.23 5.99 13.33
CA VAL A 226 -5.32 6.08 12.17
C VAL A 226 -5.60 4.93 11.23
N ASN A 227 -6.59 5.12 10.37
CA ASN A 227 -7.04 4.15 9.38
C ASN A 227 -6.28 4.31 8.05
N TYR A 228 -5.92 3.19 7.44
CA TYR A 228 -5.32 3.12 6.11
C TYR A 228 -6.32 2.49 5.13
N PRO A 229 -7.15 3.31 4.48
CA PRO A 229 -8.05 2.83 3.44
C PRO A 229 -7.31 2.58 2.12
N VAL A 230 -7.84 1.61 1.35
CA VAL A 230 -7.41 1.29 -0.01
C VAL A 230 -8.62 1.26 -0.93
N ALA A 231 -8.46 1.74 -2.17
CA ALA A 231 -9.48 1.64 -3.20
C ALA A 231 -8.88 1.64 -4.60
N VAL A 232 -9.61 1.10 -5.58
CA VAL A 232 -9.33 1.25 -7.01
C VAL A 232 -9.76 2.64 -7.47
N VAL A 233 -8.91 3.33 -8.21
CA VAL A 233 -9.22 4.62 -8.83
C VAL A 233 -10.12 4.39 -10.04
N LYS A 234 -11.22 5.14 -10.17
CA LYS A 234 -12.28 4.91 -11.15
C LYS A 234 -11.83 4.99 -12.62
N THR A 235 -10.75 5.70 -12.88
CA THR A 235 -10.18 5.84 -14.24
C THR A 235 -9.22 4.72 -14.60
N SER A 236 -8.95 3.78 -13.68
CA SER A 236 -8.14 2.60 -13.96
C SER A 236 -8.68 1.84 -15.17
N LYS A 237 -7.77 1.36 -16.00
CA LYS A 237 -8.08 0.45 -17.11
C LYS A 237 -7.76 -1.01 -16.75
N ASN A 238 -7.20 -1.21 -15.56
CA ASN A 238 -6.73 -2.47 -15.02
C ASN A 238 -7.52 -2.87 -13.76
N ASP A 239 -8.82 -2.49 -13.68
CA ASP A 239 -9.63 -2.61 -12.46
C ASP A 239 -9.73 -4.06 -11.94
N GLU A 240 -9.79 -5.06 -12.80
CA GLU A 240 -9.81 -6.47 -12.38
C GLU A 240 -8.47 -6.89 -11.74
N ALA A 241 -7.33 -6.50 -12.32
CA ALA A 241 -6.02 -6.78 -11.74
C ALA A 241 -5.81 -5.98 -10.43
N ALA A 242 -6.31 -4.75 -10.37
CA ALA A 242 -6.27 -3.90 -9.18
C ALA A 242 -7.10 -4.50 -8.03
N LYS A 243 -8.32 -4.99 -8.31
CA LYS A 243 -9.16 -5.72 -7.33
C LYS A 243 -8.44 -6.96 -6.82
N LYS A 244 -7.85 -7.77 -7.72
CA LYS A 244 -7.10 -8.96 -7.36
C LYS A 244 -5.91 -8.65 -6.44
N PHE A 245 -5.19 -7.56 -6.70
CA PHE A 245 -4.13 -7.10 -5.80
C PHE A 245 -4.68 -6.66 -4.43
N ILE A 246 -5.78 -5.89 -4.40
CA ILE A 246 -6.43 -5.49 -3.13
C ILE A 246 -6.90 -6.71 -2.33
N ASP A 247 -7.41 -7.75 -2.99
CA ASP A 247 -7.81 -9.01 -2.33
C ASP A 247 -6.59 -9.75 -1.77
N PHE A 248 -5.48 -9.78 -2.52
CA PHE A 248 -4.23 -10.35 -2.04
C PHE A 248 -3.74 -9.68 -0.75
N LEU A 249 -3.89 -8.35 -0.60
CA LEU A 249 -3.50 -7.63 0.61
C LEU A 249 -4.25 -8.10 1.88
N SER A 250 -5.36 -8.84 1.73
CA SER A 250 -6.14 -9.42 2.84
C SER A 250 -5.85 -10.92 3.06
N THR A 251 -4.86 -11.49 2.37
CA THR A 251 -4.44 -12.89 2.61
C THR A 251 -3.51 -12.99 3.80
N ASP A 252 -3.47 -14.18 4.43
CA ASP A 252 -2.58 -14.46 5.57
C ASP A 252 -1.11 -14.11 5.27
N LYS A 253 -0.66 -14.26 4.01
CA LYS A 253 0.69 -13.97 3.58
C LYS A 253 0.98 -12.47 3.61
N ALA A 254 0.07 -11.64 3.16
CA ALA A 254 0.19 -10.18 3.20
C ALA A 254 -0.01 -9.63 4.62
N ILE A 255 -0.97 -10.19 5.36
CA ILE A 255 -1.23 -9.86 6.78
C ILE A 255 0.03 -10.04 7.62
N ALA A 256 0.69 -11.20 7.51
CA ALA A 256 1.94 -11.47 8.26
C ALA A 256 3.04 -10.44 7.96
N LEU A 257 3.10 -9.90 6.74
CA LEU A 257 4.03 -8.83 6.39
C LEU A 257 3.62 -7.50 7.05
N PHE A 258 2.36 -7.12 6.97
CA PHE A 258 1.90 -5.90 7.63
C PHE A 258 2.18 -5.93 9.13
N GLU A 259 1.88 -7.06 9.80
CA GLU A 259 2.18 -7.26 11.23
C GLU A 259 3.68 -7.21 11.53
N LYS A 260 4.53 -7.80 10.67
CA LYS A 260 6.00 -7.72 10.78
C LYS A 260 6.48 -6.27 10.80
N TYR A 261 5.84 -5.38 10.03
CA TYR A 261 6.15 -3.95 10.00
C TYR A 261 5.40 -3.13 11.05
N GLY A 262 4.64 -3.78 11.94
CA GLY A 262 3.95 -3.14 13.07
C GLY A 262 2.59 -2.53 12.75
N PHE A 263 2.02 -2.82 11.59
CA PHE A 263 0.63 -2.49 11.28
C PHE A 263 -0.33 -3.48 11.96
N TYR A 264 -1.54 -3.04 12.21
CA TYR A 264 -2.65 -3.88 12.66
C TYR A 264 -3.68 -3.99 11.54
N MET A 265 -4.25 -5.19 11.37
CA MET A 265 -5.36 -5.37 10.44
C MET A 265 -6.64 -4.79 11.04
N LYS A 266 -7.52 -4.27 10.16
CA LYS A 266 -8.82 -3.74 10.57
C LYS A 266 -9.92 -4.80 10.43
#